data_1e782e2dddbc196ef8eba681da2d93b9
#
_entry.id   1e782e2dddbc196ef8eba681da2d93b9
#
_cell.length_a   1.000
_cell.length_b   1.000
_cell.length_c   1.000
_cell.angle_alpha   90.00
_cell.angle_beta   90.00
_cell.angle_gamma   90.00
#
_symmetry.space_group_name_H-M   'P 1'
#
loop_
_entity.id
_entity.type
_entity.pdbx_description
1 polymer ?
#
loop_
_entity_poly.entity_id
_entity_poly.type
_entity_poly.pdbx_seq_one_letter_code
_entity_poly.pdbx_strand_id
1 'polypeptide(L)'
;MKILESKFVQGFIKMANDGYLQGWHERNGGNLSYRLKPEEVEMIRPRLNAPGEWIPIGVEVPGLAGEFFLVTGSGKYFRNIIVDPEVCLAIIELDETGMNYRIRWGLVEGGRPTSELPTHLMNHEVKKKLTNGKHRVIYHAHTTNTIALTFVLPLDDKIFTRELWESATECPVVFPDGVGVVGWMVPGGREIAIRTAELMKKYDVVIWAHHGMFCSGEDFDLTFGLLHTVEKSAEILVKILSMTSNKLQTITPDNFRSLAKDFKVSLPEEFLYEKQ
;
A
#
# COMPACT_ATOMS: atom_id res chain seq x y z
N MET A 1 4.80 16.64 24.34
CA MET A 1 3.89 15.69 23.66
C MET A 1 4.58 14.33 23.63
N LYS A 2 3.88 13.26 23.97
CA LYS A 2 4.41 11.90 23.79
C LYS A 2 4.29 11.51 22.31
N ILE A 3 5.18 10.63 21.82
CA ILE A 3 5.15 10.18 20.40
C ILE A 3 3.77 9.58 20.06
N LEU A 4 3.20 8.79 20.96
CA LEU A 4 1.87 8.19 20.80
C LEU A 4 0.73 9.21 20.66
N GLU A 5 0.91 10.42 21.16
CA GLU A 5 -0.11 11.49 21.07
C GLU A 5 -0.04 12.27 19.74
N SER A 6 0.96 12.01 18.90
CA SER A 6 1.11 12.67 17.62
C SER A 6 0.04 12.22 16.62
N LYS A 7 -0.45 13.16 15.81
CA LYS A 7 -1.52 12.89 14.84
C LYS A 7 -1.16 11.79 13.85
N PHE A 8 0.10 11.73 13.42
CA PHE A 8 0.54 10.72 12.45
C PHE A 8 0.57 9.31 13.07
N VAL A 9 0.92 9.15 14.36
CA VAL A 9 0.85 7.84 15.04
C VAL A 9 -0.59 7.43 15.25
N GLN A 10 -1.47 8.36 15.67
CA GLN A 10 -2.89 8.07 15.85
C GLN A 10 -3.58 7.71 14.52
N GLY A 11 -3.26 8.41 13.43
CA GLY A 11 -3.74 8.07 12.09
C GLY A 11 -3.26 6.69 11.62
N PHE A 12 -2.01 6.35 11.88
CA PHE A 12 -1.44 5.04 11.60
C PHE A 12 -2.15 3.92 12.36
N ILE A 13 -2.34 4.11 13.69
CA ILE A 13 -3.05 3.15 14.56
C ILE A 13 -4.49 2.96 14.07
N LYS A 14 -5.19 4.05 13.75
CA LYS A 14 -6.56 4.01 13.21
C LYS A 14 -6.61 3.20 11.93
N MET A 15 -5.78 3.51 10.94
CA MET A 15 -5.76 2.80 9.65
C MET A 15 -5.46 1.31 9.82
N ALA A 16 -4.49 0.97 10.69
CA ALA A 16 -4.16 -0.42 11.00
C ALA A 16 -5.35 -1.17 11.61
N ASN A 17 -6.07 -0.53 12.56
CA ASN A 17 -7.26 -1.10 13.18
C ASN A 17 -8.41 -1.25 12.17
N ASP A 18 -8.65 -0.25 11.32
CA ASP A 18 -9.69 -0.29 10.30
C ASP A 18 -9.45 -1.46 9.33
N GLY A 19 -8.21 -1.67 8.87
CA GLY A 19 -7.85 -2.80 8.01
C GLY A 19 -8.00 -4.17 8.72
N TYR A 20 -7.66 -4.25 10.00
CA TYR A 20 -7.93 -5.45 10.79
C TYR A 20 -9.43 -5.76 10.88
N LEU A 21 -10.26 -4.75 11.11
CA LEU A 21 -11.73 -4.91 11.19
C LEU A 21 -12.36 -5.32 9.85
N GLN A 22 -11.72 -4.99 8.71
CA GLN A 22 -12.11 -5.48 7.40
C GLN A 22 -11.71 -6.95 7.15
N GLY A 23 -10.94 -7.56 8.04
CA GLY A 23 -10.44 -8.93 7.89
C GLY A 23 -9.25 -9.07 6.94
N TRP A 24 -8.50 -8.00 6.68
CA TRP A 24 -7.37 -8.00 5.75
C TRP A 24 -6.02 -8.35 6.40
N HIS A 25 -6.01 -8.64 7.70
CA HIS A 25 -4.80 -8.88 8.48
C HIS A 25 -4.96 -10.09 9.39
N GLU A 26 -4.90 -11.28 8.80
CA GLU A 26 -4.84 -12.51 9.59
C GLU A 26 -3.47 -12.63 10.26
N ARG A 27 -3.44 -13.03 11.53
CA ARG A 27 -2.20 -13.18 12.32
C ARG A 27 -1.33 -11.91 12.22
N ASN A 28 -0.16 -12.03 11.62
CA ASN A 28 0.80 -10.96 11.33
C ASN A 28 0.85 -10.61 9.84
N GLY A 29 -0.19 -10.93 9.08
CA GLY A 29 -0.28 -10.65 7.65
C GLY A 29 -0.44 -9.17 7.35
N GLY A 30 0.15 -8.73 6.24
CA GLY A 30 0.16 -7.34 5.83
C GLY A 30 1.11 -6.45 6.63
N ASN A 31 1.30 -5.23 6.18
CA ASN A 31 2.16 -4.24 6.83
C ASN A 31 1.86 -2.82 6.34
N LEU A 32 2.29 -1.84 7.11
CA LEU A 32 2.04 -0.42 6.86
C LEU A 32 3.31 0.38 7.16
N SER A 33 3.59 1.38 6.34
CA SER A 33 4.63 2.36 6.60
C SER A 33 4.20 3.78 6.24
N TYR A 34 4.70 4.73 7.00
CA TYR A 34 4.48 6.15 6.80
C TYR A 34 5.82 6.89 6.82
N ARG A 35 6.08 7.68 5.78
CA ARG A 35 7.25 8.54 5.66
C ARG A 35 6.98 9.86 6.37
N LEU A 36 7.64 10.09 7.50
CA LEU A 36 7.44 11.26 8.34
C LEU A 36 7.75 12.55 7.58
N LYS A 37 7.02 13.62 7.91
CA LYS A 37 7.36 14.98 7.46
C LYS A 37 8.48 15.55 8.30
N PRO A 38 9.31 16.45 7.74
CA PRO A 38 10.39 17.08 8.50
C PRO A 38 9.93 17.72 9.82
N GLU A 39 8.80 18.42 9.79
CA GLU A 39 8.20 19.04 10.98
C GLU A 39 7.73 18.03 12.04
N GLU A 40 7.27 16.84 11.60
CA GLU A 40 6.91 15.75 12.52
C GLU A 40 8.14 15.16 13.20
N VAL A 41 9.24 15.01 12.45
CA VAL A 41 10.52 14.53 12.99
C VAL A 41 11.04 15.51 14.03
N GLU A 42 11.07 16.81 13.73
CA GLU A 42 11.52 17.83 14.68
C GLU A 42 10.68 17.84 15.97
N MET A 43 9.37 17.67 15.85
CA MET A 43 8.45 17.63 16.99
C MET A 43 8.72 16.44 17.93
N ILE A 44 9.11 15.28 17.39
CA ILE A 44 9.37 14.07 18.19
C ILE A 44 10.84 13.87 18.55
N ARG A 45 11.77 14.62 17.93
CA ARG A 45 13.23 14.46 18.09
C ARG A 45 13.69 14.34 19.55
N PRO A 46 13.17 15.16 20.52
CA PRO A 46 13.56 15.05 21.92
C PRO A 46 13.09 13.76 22.63
N ARG A 47 12.28 12.96 21.99
CA ARG A 47 11.68 11.71 22.52
C ARG A 47 12.21 10.47 21.81
N LEU A 48 13.01 10.65 20.76
CA LEU A 48 13.64 9.53 20.07
C LEU A 48 14.71 8.91 20.98
N ASN A 49 14.83 7.58 20.90
CA ASN A 49 15.89 6.86 21.60
C ASN A 49 17.28 7.30 21.11
N ALA A 50 18.29 7.10 21.96
CA ALA A 50 19.68 7.22 21.53
C ALA A 50 19.90 6.36 20.25
N PRO A 51 20.74 6.83 19.31
CA PRO A 51 21.01 6.09 18.09
C PRO A 51 21.60 4.72 18.38
N GLY A 52 20.94 3.65 17.88
CA GLY A 52 21.47 2.29 17.90
C GLY A 52 22.36 2.00 16.69
N GLU A 53 22.72 0.74 16.52
CA GLU A 53 23.50 0.27 15.38
C GLU A 53 22.73 0.39 14.06
N TRP A 54 23.47 0.58 12.97
CA TRP A 54 22.95 0.55 11.62
C TRP A 54 22.74 -0.90 11.16
N ILE A 55 21.57 -1.17 10.61
CA ILE A 55 21.14 -2.50 10.12
C ILE A 55 20.91 -2.39 8.61
N PRO A 56 21.50 -3.29 7.80
CA PRO A 56 21.27 -3.26 6.35
C PRO A 56 19.80 -3.46 5.97
N ILE A 57 19.31 -2.67 5.01
CA ILE A 57 17.96 -2.79 4.44
C ILE A 57 17.88 -3.98 3.47
N GLY A 58 18.96 -4.24 2.75
CA GLY A 58 19.01 -5.25 1.68
C GLY A 58 18.68 -4.69 0.27
N VAL A 59 18.34 -3.42 0.17
CA VAL A 59 18.18 -2.63 -1.05
C VAL A 59 18.77 -1.25 -0.86
N GLU A 60 18.97 -0.53 -1.97
CA GLU A 60 19.47 0.84 -1.97
C GLU A 60 18.31 1.80 -2.29
N VAL A 61 18.12 2.82 -1.45
CA VAL A 61 17.08 3.84 -1.60
C VAL A 61 17.68 5.23 -1.33
N PRO A 62 18.69 5.67 -2.13
CA PRO A 62 19.43 6.91 -1.88
C PRO A 62 18.53 8.16 -1.87
N GLY A 63 17.40 8.13 -2.58
CA GLY A 63 16.42 9.19 -2.57
C GLY A 63 15.69 9.37 -1.24
N LEU A 64 15.86 8.44 -0.29
CA LEU A 64 15.28 8.48 1.06
C LEU A 64 16.34 8.67 2.16
N ALA A 65 17.59 8.94 1.80
CA ALA A 65 18.69 9.12 2.76
C ALA A 65 18.34 10.13 3.87
N GLY A 66 18.60 9.75 5.13
CA GLY A 66 18.35 10.59 6.31
C GLY A 66 16.88 10.74 6.72
N GLU A 67 15.95 10.09 6.02
CA GLU A 67 14.50 10.20 6.33
C GLU A 67 14.06 9.22 7.42
N PHE A 68 12.91 9.53 8.02
CA PHE A 68 12.30 8.77 9.10
C PHE A 68 10.99 8.14 8.65
N PHE A 69 10.74 6.91 9.13
CA PHE A 69 9.54 6.15 8.80
C PHE A 69 8.92 5.55 10.05
N LEU A 70 7.60 5.65 10.18
CA LEU A 70 6.83 4.82 11.11
C LEU A 70 6.43 3.54 10.37
N VAL A 71 6.74 2.38 10.96
CA VAL A 71 6.57 1.07 10.31
C VAL A 71 6.01 0.03 11.28
N THR A 72 5.30 -0.96 10.74
CA THR A 72 4.89 -2.15 11.51
C THR A 72 6.07 -3.07 11.79
N GLY A 73 6.06 -3.72 12.95
CA GLY A 73 7.06 -4.72 13.35
C GLY A 73 6.81 -6.09 12.71
N SER A 74 7.89 -6.79 12.38
CA SER A 74 7.84 -8.16 11.88
C SER A 74 7.24 -9.11 12.93
N GLY A 75 6.31 -9.97 12.50
CA GLY A 75 5.62 -10.92 13.38
C GLY A 75 4.62 -10.29 14.34
N LYS A 76 4.44 -8.97 14.32
CA LYS A 76 3.46 -8.28 15.16
C LYS A 76 2.07 -8.32 14.51
N TYR A 77 1.03 -8.47 15.32
CA TYR A 77 -0.35 -8.61 14.86
C TYR A 77 -1.03 -7.24 14.78
N PHE A 78 -1.67 -6.94 13.67
CA PHE A 78 -2.40 -5.67 13.49
C PHE A 78 -3.45 -5.42 14.59
N ARG A 79 -4.15 -6.47 15.03
CA ARG A 79 -5.12 -6.38 16.13
C ARG A 79 -4.56 -5.84 17.44
N ASN A 80 -3.24 -5.97 17.66
CA ASN A 80 -2.59 -5.54 18.88
C ASN A 80 -2.02 -4.12 18.79
N ILE A 81 -1.96 -3.52 17.59
CA ILE A 81 -1.40 -2.17 17.40
C ILE A 81 -2.19 -1.13 18.21
N ILE A 82 -3.50 -1.26 18.29
CA ILE A 82 -4.34 -0.33 19.06
C ILE A 82 -4.17 -0.51 20.58
N VAL A 83 -3.76 -1.69 21.03
CA VAL A 83 -3.57 -2.02 22.45
C VAL A 83 -2.17 -1.64 22.92
N ASP A 84 -1.15 -2.11 22.17
CA ASP A 84 0.27 -1.97 22.52
C ASP A 84 1.09 -1.43 21.33
N PRO A 85 0.88 -0.17 20.91
CA PRO A 85 1.54 0.37 19.73
C PRO A 85 3.06 0.40 19.86
N GLU A 86 3.63 0.65 21.05
CA GLU A 86 5.09 0.65 21.28
C GLU A 86 5.74 -0.73 21.13
N VAL A 87 4.96 -1.80 21.31
CA VAL A 87 5.42 -3.18 21.09
C VAL A 87 5.34 -3.56 19.61
N CYS A 88 4.38 -2.98 18.87
CA CYS A 88 4.03 -3.38 17.52
C CYS A 88 4.64 -2.52 16.42
N LEU A 89 5.00 -1.28 16.73
CA LEU A 89 5.47 -0.27 15.77
C LEU A 89 6.92 0.13 16.05
N ALA A 90 7.58 0.66 15.01
CA ALA A 90 8.86 1.33 15.15
C ALA A 90 8.91 2.64 14.35
N ILE A 91 9.62 3.64 14.86
CA ILE A 91 10.16 4.72 14.05
C ILE A 91 11.60 4.34 13.72
N ILE A 92 11.90 4.26 12.44
CA ILE A 92 13.24 4.01 11.91
C ILE A 92 13.79 5.26 11.26
N GLU A 93 15.11 5.40 11.27
CA GLU A 93 15.88 6.44 10.57
C GLU A 93 16.77 5.75 9.54
N LEU A 94 16.81 6.25 8.32
CA LEU A 94 17.76 5.78 7.30
C LEU A 94 19.08 6.54 7.42
N ASP A 95 20.16 5.87 7.03
CA ASP A 95 21.48 6.50 6.98
C ASP A 95 21.61 7.46 5.77
N GLU A 96 22.75 8.16 5.70
CA GLU A 96 23.04 9.13 4.64
C GLU A 96 23.20 8.50 3.24
N THR A 97 23.26 7.17 3.17
CA THR A 97 23.41 6.43 1.90
C THR A 97 22.07 5.82 1.43
N GLY A 98 21.09 5.68 2.34
CA GLY A 98 19.86 4.93 2.07
C GLY A 98 20.05 3.43 1.98
N MET A 99 21.13 2.88 2.57
CA MET A 99 21.43 1.44 2.55
C MET A 99 21.14 0.75 3.88
N ASN A 100 21.10 1.52 4.98
CA ASN A 100 20.91 1.02 6.32
C ASN A 100 19.81 1.81 7.04
N TYR A 101 19.20 1.15 8.04
CA TYR A 101 18.28 1.78 8.98
C TYR A 101 18.73 1.55 10.42
N ARG A 102 18.20 2.35 11.34
CA ARG A 102 18.26 2.10 12.79
C ARG A 102 16.93 2.42 13.42
N ILE A 103 16.61 1.72 14.53
CA ILE A 103 15.37 1.96 15.28
C ILE A 103 15.62 3.17 16.20
N ARG A 104 14.69 4.13 16.14
CA ARG A 104 14.73 5.35 16.95
C ARG A 104 13.60 5.42 17.99
N TRP A 105 12.60 4.56 17.87
CA TRP A 105 11.49 4.41 18.83
C TRP A 105 10.71 3.13 18.54
N GLY A 106 10.05 2.60 19.57
CA GLY A 106 9.16 1.44 19.47
C GLY A 106 9.89 0.10 19.51
N LEU A 107 9.15 -0.98 19.22
CA LEU A 107 9.59 -2.38 19.36
C LEU A 107 10.26 -2.63 20.71
N VAL A 108 9.65 -2.11 21.80
CA VAL A 108 10.24 -2.05 23.15
C VAL A 108 10.53 -3.43 23.74
N GLU A 109 9.89 -4.49 23.27
CA GLU A 109 10.18 -5.89 23.61
C GLU A 109 11.20 -6.54 22.66
N GLY A 110 11.84 -5.74 21.82
CA GLY A 110 12.75 -6.21 20.77
C GLY A 110 12.00 -6.59 19.48
N GLY A 111 12.76 -6.90 18.47
CA GLY A 111 12.25 -7.24 17.13
C GLY A 111 12.87 -6.38 16.03
N ARG A 112 12.28 -6.51 14.84
CA ARG A 112 12.70 -5.78 13.64
C ARG A 112 11.47 -5.21 12.93
N PRO A 113 11.63 -4.18 12.09
CA PRO A 113 10.60 -3.79 11.12
C PRO A 113 10.12 -4.96 10.28
N THR A 114 8.97 -4.81 9.64
CA THR A 114 8.42 -5.81 8.71
C THR A 114 9.50 -6.40 7.79
N SER A 115 9.41 -7.70 7.48
CA SER A 115 10.30 -8.36 6.52
C SER A 115 10.17 -7.82 5.10
N GLU A 116 9.08 -7.11 4.80
CA GLU A 116 8.85 -6.44 3.51
C GLU A 116 9.32 -4.97 3.51
N LEU A 117 10.12 -4.56 4.50
CA LEU A 117 10.73 -3.22 4.55
C LEU A 117 11.42 -2.82 3.24
N PRO A 118 12.16 -3.71 2.55
CA PRO A 118 12.74 -3.39 1.23
C PRO A 118 11.70 -2.93 0.22
N THR A 119 10.57 -3.65 0.13
CA THR A 119 9.46 -3.29 -0.78
C THR A 119 8.85 -1.94 -0.42
N HIS A 120 8.60 -1.72 0.87
CA HIS A 120 8.07 -0.43 1.35
C HIS A 120 8.97 0.74 0.97
N LEU A 121 10.26 0.64 1.27
CA LEU A 121 11.21 1.74 1.03
C LEU A 121 11.41 2.00 -0.46
N MET A 122 11.55 0.97 -1.30
CA MET A 122 11.61 1.15 -2.75
C MET A 122 10.37 1.83 -3.31
N ASN A 123 9.18 1.46 -2.83
CA ASN A 123 7.93 2.09 -3.23
C ASN A 123 7.84 3.53 -2.75
N HIS A 124 8.27 3.83 -1.51
CA HIS A 124 8.38 5.21 -1.02
C HIS A 124 9.32 6.06 -1.87
N GLU A 125 10.47 5.53 -2.28
CA GLU A 125 11.42 6.26 -3.12
C GLU A 125 10.81 6.60 -4.49
N VAL A 126 10.19 5.62 -5.15
CA VAL A 126 9.51 5.82 -6.43
C VAL A 126 8.41 6.86 -6.31
N LYS A 127 7.54 6.71 -5.32
CA LYS A 127 6.40 7.62 -5.12
C LYS A 127 6.84 9.02 -4.66
N LYS A 128 7.86 9.13 -3.81
CA LYS A 128 8.45 10.43 -3.46
C LYS A 128 8.88 11.21 -4.70
N LYS A 129 9.58 10.54 -5.63
CA LYS A 129 10.06 11.15 -6.87
C LYS A 129 8.91 11.58 -7.79
N LEU A 130 7.94 10.68 -8.03
CA LEU A 130 6.86 10.92 -8.99
C LEU A 130 5.82 11.93 -8.51
N THR A 131 5.57 11.99 -7.21
CA THR A 131 4.53 12.85 -6.61
C THR A 131 5.11 14.11 -5.94
N ASN A 132 6.38 14.44 -6.17
CA ASN A 132 7.08 15.53 -5.49
C ASN A 132 6.94 15.46 -3.96
N GLY A 133 7.05 14.24 -3.41
CA GLY A 133 7.00 13.98 -1.98
C GLY A 133 5.61 13.95 -1.36
N LYS A 134 4.53 14.07 -2.13
CA LYS A 134 3.16 14.06 -1.60
C LYS A 134 2.77 12.70 -1.02
N HIS A 135 3.00 11.61 -1.77
CA HIS A 135 2.70 10.27 -1.26
C HIS A 135 3.63 9.91 -0.10
N ARG A 136 3.02 9.52 1.03
CA ARG A 136 3.73 9.26 2.29
C ARG A 136 3.35 7.94 2.94
N VAL A 137 2.30 7.28 2.47
CA VAL A 137 1.82 6.00 3.01
C VAL A 137 2.06 4.91 1.99
N ILE A 138 2.61 3.77 2.44
CA ILE A 138 2.61 2.50 1.71
C ILE A 138 1.89 1.48 2.59
N TYR A 139 0.84 0.90 2.05
CA TYR A 139 0.00 -0.06 2.77
C TYR A 139 -0.09 -1.38 2.01
N HIS A 140 0.20 -2.47 2.69
CA HIS A 140 0.04 -3.84 2.20
C HIS A 140 -0.99 -4.58 3.02
N ALA A 141 -1.95 -5.21 2.35
CA ALA A 141 -3.04 -5.96 2.98
C ALA A 141 -3.38 -7.23 2.18
N HIS A 142 -3.85 -8.25 2.87
CA HIS A 142 -4.30 -9.52 2.30
C HIS A 142 -5.81 -9.45 1.97
N THR A 143 -6.15 -8.74 0.94
CA THR A 143 -7.51 -8.46 0.50
C THR A 143 -8.14 -9.68 -0.18
N THR A 144 -9.10 -10.30 0.47
CA THR A 144 -9.62 -11.62 0.12
C THR A 144 -10.18 -11.72 -1.30
N ASN A 145 -10.98 -10.74 -1.71
CA ASN A 145 -11.64 -10.80 -3.03
C ASN A 145 -10.63 -10.52 -4.14
N THR A 146 -9.73 -9.57 -3.94
CA THR A 146 -8.64 -9.30 -4.89
C THR A 146 -7.75 -10.53 -5.05
N ILE A 147 -7.39 -11.21 -3.95
CA ILE A 147 -6.65 -12.48 -3.99
C ILE A 147 -7.43 -13.53 -4.79
N ALA A 148 -8.73 -13.70 -4.53
CA ALA A 148 -9.56 -14.66 -5.23
C ALA A 148 -9.58 -14.44 -6.75
N LEU A 149 -9.63 -13.18 -7.20
CA LEU A 149 -9.58 -12.84 -8.62
C LEU A 149 -8.28 -13.26 -9.30
N THR A 150 -7.16 -13.33 -8.58
CA THR A 150 -5.88 -13.79 -9.16
C THR A 150 -5.87 -15.28 -9.54
N PHE A 151 -6.88 -16.07 -9.13
CA PHE A 151 -7.04 -17.46 -9.51
C PHE A 151 -7.88 -17.64 -10.79
N VAL A 152 -8.69 -16.64 -11.15
CA VAL A 152 -9.71 -16.77 -12.21
C VAL A 152 -9.53 -15.78 -13.35
N LEU A 153 -8.78 -14.68 -13.14
CA LEU A 153 -8.45 -13.72 -14.19
C LEU A 153 -7.03 -13.92 -14.68
N PRO A 154 -6.74 -13.69 -15.97
CA PRO A 154 -5.36 -13.54 -16.45
C PRO A 154 -4.60 -12.50 -15.63
N LEU A 155 -3.35 -12.79 -15.24
CA LEU A 155 -2.50 -11.89 -14.47
C LEU A 155 -1.92 -10.79 -15.38
N ASP A 156 -2.79 -9.86 -15.79
CA ASP A 156 -2.52 -8.79 -16.73
C ASP A 156 -3.12 -7.48 -16.20
N ASP A 157 -2.32 -6.41 -16.24
CA ASP A 157 -2.69 -5.09 -15.71
C ASP A 157 -3.97 -4.53 -16.38
N LYS A 158 -4.11 -4.72 -17.69
CA LYS A 158 -5.25 -4.19 -18.47
C LYS A 158 -6.53 -4.94 -18.14
N ILE A 159 -6.44 -6.27 -18.04
CA ILE A 159 -7.59 -7.12 -17.73
C ILE A 159 -8.07 -6.83 -16.31
N PHE A 160 -7.17 -6.84 -15.32
CA PHE A 160 -7.54 -6.53 -13.94
C PHE A 160 -8.14 -5.12 -13.81
N THR A 161 -7.48 -4.10 -14.37
CA THR A 161 -7.99 -2.73 -14.33
C THR A 161 -9.40 -2.66 -14.91
N ARG A 162 -9.60 -3.24 -16.11
CA ARG A 162 -10.89 -3.19 -16.78
C ARG A 162 -12.00 -3.92 -16.04
N GLU A 163 -11.73 -5.12 -15.53
CA GLU A 163 -12.70 -5.90 -14.76
C GLU A 163 -13.11 -5.19 -13.46
N LEU A 164 -12.16 -4.57 -12.76
CA LEU A 164 -12.43 -3.81 -11.55
C LEU A 164 -13.21 -2.52 -11.84
N TRP A 165 -12.86 -1.78 -12.92
CA TRP A 165 -13.59 -0.57 -13.29
C TRP A 165 -15.05 -0.86 -13.68
N GLU A 166 -15.31 -1.97 -14.36
CA GLU A 166 -16.67 -2.37 -14.74
C GLU A 166 -17.54 -2.78 -13.55
N SER A 167 -16.94 -3.01 -12.40
CA SER A 167 -17.65 -3.49 -11.21
C SER A 167 -18.27 -2.38 -10.37
N ALA A 168 -17.76 -1.13 -10.45
CA ALA A 168 -18.31 0.01 -9.72
C ALA A 168 -17.93 1.34 -10.40
N THR A 169 -18.90 2.26 -10.48
CA THR A 169 -18.77 3.54 -11.18
C THR A 169 -17.64 4.41 -10.66
N GLU A 170 -17.33 4.36 -9.36
CA GLU A 170 -16.30 5.19 -8.72
C GLU A 170 -14.87 4.76 -9.07
N CYS A 171 -14.67 3.51 -9.49
CA CYS A 171 -13.34 2.95 -9.68
C CYS A 171 -12.43 3.76 -10.61
N PRO A 172 -12.85 4.13 -11.85
CA PRO A 172 -11.99 4.91 -12.73
C PRO A 172 -11.76 6.36 -12.24
N VAL A 173 -12.52 6.83 -11.26
CA VAL A 173 -12.28 8.13 -10.63
C VAL A 173 -11.26 8.02 -9.49
N VAL A 174 -11.32 6.92 -8.71
CA VAL A 174 -10.46 6.71 -7.54
C VAL A 174 -9.08 6.20 -7.93
N PHE A 175 -8.99 5.29 -8.93
CA PHE A 175 -7.72 4.79 -9.47
C PHE A 175 -7.70 4.90 -11.01
N PRO A 176 -7.61 6.14 -11.53
CA PRO A 176 -7.68 6.40 -12.97
C PRO A 176 -6.52 5.77 -13.76
N ASP A 177 -5.38 5.57 -13.14
CA ASP A 177 -4.22 4.91 -13.76
C ASP A 177 -4.36 3.38 -13.79
N GLY A 178 -5.39 2.82 -13.13
CA GLY A 178 -5.60 1.38 -13.03
C GLY A 178 -4.78 0.71 -11.93
N VAL A 179 -4.52 -0.60 -12.10
CA VAL A 179 -3.76 -1.44 -11.17
C VAL A 179 -2.68 -2.22 -11.89
N GLY A 180 -1.51 -2.39 -11.25
CA GLY A 180 -0.47 -3.30 -11.72
C GLY A 180 -0.65 -4.68 -11.12
N VAL A 181 -0.19 -5.73 -11.81
CA VAL A 181 -0.28 -7.12 -11.34
C VAL A 181 1.10 -7.78 -11.39
N VAL A 182 1.53 -8.33 -10.26
CA VAL A 182 2.73 -9.16 -10.14
C VAL A 182 2.30 -10.62 -10.06
N GLY A 183 2.83 -11.47 -10.94
CA GLY A 183 2.70 -12.92 -10.83
C GLY A 183 3.26 -13.42 -9.50
N TRP A 184 2.91 -14.66 -9.10
CA TRP A 184 3.38 -15.20 -7.83
C TRP A 184 4.90 -15.17 -7.70
N MET A 185 5.39 -14.62 -6.60
CA MET A 185 6.79 -14.57 -6.21
C MET A 185 6.91 -14.77 -4.69
N VAL A 186 8.08 -15.20 -4.22
CA VAL A 186 8.36 -15.31 -2.77
C VAL A 186 8.36 -13.90 -2.16
N PRO A 187 7.52 -13.62 -1.15
CA PRO A 187 7.44 -12.30 -0.52
C PRO A 187 8.69 -11.96 0.34
N GLY A 188 8.91 -10.68 0.60
CA GLY A 188 10.00 -10.19 1.45
C GLY A 188 11.38 -10.15 0.80
N GLY A 189 11.54 -10.70 -0.41
CA GLY A 189 12.79 -10.70 -1.14
C GLY A 189 13.02 -9.44 -1.99
N ARG A 190 14.29 -9.25 -2.42
CA ARG A 190 14.68 -8.13 -3.30
C ARG A 190 13.95 -8.14 -4.65
N GLU A 191 13.72 -9.31 -5.19
CA GLU A 191 13.18 -9.49 -6.55
C GLU A 191 11.74 -8.98 -6.66
N ILE A 192 10.88 -9.37 -5.72
CA ILE A 192 9.49 -8.89 -5.67
C ILE A 192 9.43 -7.38 -5.34
N ALA A 193 10.38 -6.88 -4.52
CA ALA A 193 10.48 -5.46 -4.21
C ALA A 193 10.78 -4.64 -5.47
N ILE A 194 11.75 -5.07 -6.29
CA ILE A 194 12.08 -4.42 -7.57
C ILE A 194 10.86 -4.46 -8.51
N ARG A 195 10.22 -5.63 -8.67
CA ARG A 195 9.09 -5.77 -9.58
C ARG A 195 7.91 -4.89 -9.16
N THR A 196 7.64 -4.81 -7.85
CA THR A 196 6.59 -3.94 -7.31
C THR A 196 6.92 -2.47 -7.55
N ALA A 197 8.15 -2.05 -7.28
CA ALA A 197 8.61 -0.68 -7.48
C ALA A 197 8.53 -0.25 -8.96
N GLU A 198 8.82 -1.14 -9.90
CA GLU A 198 8.64 -0.87 -11.34
C GLU A 198 7.17 -0.57 -11.68
N LEU A 199 6.23 -1.36 -11.17
CA LEU A 199 4.80 -1.12 -11.39
C LEU A 199 4.31 0.14 -10.65
N MET A 200 4.85 0.44 -9.46
CA MET A 200 4.55 1.67 -8.74
C MET A 200 4.99 2.95 -9.48
N LYS A 201 5.80 2.85 -10.52
CA LYS A 201 6.06 3.98 -11.41
C LYS A 201 4.84 4.42 -12.21
N LYS A 202 3.92 3.51 -12.46
CA LYS A 202 2.71 3.74 -13.26
C LYS A 202 1.44 3.71 -12.41
N TYR A 203 1.35 2.84 -11.42
CA TYR A 203 0.15 2.56 -10.65
C TYR A 203 0.32 2.97 -9.19
N ASP A 204 -0.77 3.39 -8.53
CA ASP A 204 -0.81 3.57 -7.07
C ASP A 204 -1.23 2.29 -6.34
N VAL A 205 -1.67 1.29 -7.08
CA VAL A 205 -2.05 -0.04 -6.59
C VAL A 205 -1.31 -1.12 -7.35
N VAL A 206 -0.70 -2.06 -6.63
CA VAL A 206 -0.04 -3.24 -7.22
C VAL A 206 -0.54 -4.49 -6.50
N ILE A 207 -1.16 -5.39 -7.28
CA ILE A 207 -1.68 -6.67 -6.81
C ILE A 207 -0.58 -7.72 -6.91
N TRP A 208 -0.37 -8.47 -5.82
CA TRP A 208 0.48 -9.65 -5.79
C TRP A 208 -0.38 -10.90 -5.89
N ALA A 209 -0.21 -11.68 -6.95
CA ALA A 209 -1.00 -12.88 -7.18
C ALA A 209 -0.92 -13.84 -5.98
N HIS A 210 -2.09 -14.30 -5.52
CA HIS A 210 -2.28 -15.24 -4.40
C HIS A 210 -1.76 -14.74 -3.04
N HIS A 211 -1.61 -13.40 -2.88
CA HIS A 211 -1.05 -12.84 -1.65
C HIS A 211 -1.82 -11.62 -1.13
N GLY A 212 -2.04 -10.60 -1.94
CA GLY A 212 -2.69 -9.36 -1.53
C GLY A 212 -2.38 -8.21 -2.45
N MET A 213 -2.40 -6.98 -1.93
CA MET A 213 -2.03 -5.79 -2.71
C MET A 213 -1.28 -4.75 -1.89
N PHE A 214 -0.49 -3.95 -2.59
CA PHE A 214 0.15 -2.73 -2.11
C PHE A 214 -0.58 -1.51 -2.64
N CYS A 215 -0.78 -0.51 -1.78
CA CYS A 215 -1.26 0.81 -2.17
C CYS A 215 -0.33 1.91 -1.70
N SER A 216 -0.29 3.01 -2.47
CA SER A 216 0.39 4.24 -2.09
C SER A 216 -0.56 5.43 -2.12
N GLY A 217 -0.44 6.34 -1.15
CA GLY A 217 -1.24 7.55 -1.10
C GLY A 217 -0.59 8.68 -0.29
N GLU A 218 -1.24 9.86 -0.32
CA GLU A 218 -0.75 11.05 0.34
C GLU A 218 -0.87 10.97 1.87
N ASP A 219 -1.98 10.40 2.35
CA ASP A 219 -2.32 10.26 3.76
C ASP A 219 -3.02 8.92 4.04
N PHE A 220 -3.37 8.70 5.30
CA PHE A 220 -3.97 7.44 5.74
C PHE A 220 -5.38 7.24 5.18
N ASP A 221 -6.20 8.28 5.14
CA ASP A 221 -7.59 8.18 4.69
C ASP A 221 -7.67 7.94 3.18
N LEU A 222 -6.87 8.67 2.37
CA LEU A 222 -6.80 8.47 0.93
C LEU A 222 -6.24 7.10 0.56
N THR A 223 -5.19 6.63 1.26
CA THR A 223 -4.60 5.32 0.99
C THR A 223 -5.53 4.19 1.38
N PHE A 224 -6.20 4.30 2.54
CA PHE A 224 -7.20 3.32 2.97
C PHE A 224 -8.39 3.29 2.00
N GLY A 225 -8.91 4.47 1.63
CA GLY A 225 -10.02 4.61 0.70
C GLY A 225 -9.71 4.01 -0.68
N LEU A 226 -8.49 4.22 -1.19
CA LEU A 226 -8.02 3.62 -2.44
C LEU A 226 -8.06 2.08 -2.35
N LEU A 227 -7.40 1.50 -1.36
CA LEU A 227 -7.38 0.04 -1.17
C LEU A 227 -8.78 -0.52 -1.00
N HIS A 228 -9.62 0.15 -0.19
CA HIS A 228 -10.99 -0.27 0.08
C HIS A 228 -11.86 -0.21 -1.18
N THR A 229 -11.68 0.80 -2.05
CA THR A 229 -12.41 0.88 -3.33
C THR A 229 -12.03 -0.26 -4.27
N VAL A 230 -10.74 -0.58 -4.38
CA VAL A 230 -10.25 -1.71 -5.19
C VAL A 230 -10.81 -3.04 -4.66
N GLU A 231 -10.72 -3.28 -3.35
CA GLU A 231 -11.26 -4.51 -2.74
C GLU A 231 -12.78 -4.59 -2.85
N LYS A 232 -13.50 -3.46 -2.72
CA LYS A 232 -14.95 -3.41 -2.91
C LYS A 232 -15.37 -3.77 -4.32
N SER A 233 -14.65 -3.28 -5.33
CA SER A 233 -14.90 -3.64 -6.73
C SER A 233 -14.60 -5.12 -6.98
N ALA A 234 -13.52 -5.64 -6.39
CA ALA A 234 -13.19 -7.06 -6.44
C ALA A 234 -14.27 -7.92 -5.76
N GLU A 235 -14.81 -7.50 -4.62
CA GLU A 235 -15.93 -8.18 -3.94
C GLU A 235 -17.16 -8.26 -4.83
N ILE A 236 -17.53 -7.18 -5.50
CA ILE A 236 -18.64 -7.14 -6.44
C ILE A 236 -18.40 -8.11 -7.59
N LEU A 237 -17.21 -8.08 -8.18
CA LEU A 237 -16.85 -8.96 -9.29
C LEU A 237 -16.88 -10.43 -8.89
N VAL A 238 -16.33 -10.81 -7.73
CA VAL A 238 -16.37 -12.17 -7.19
C VAL A 238 -17.83 -12.64 -7.04
N LYS A 239 -18.70 -11.79 -6.50
CA LYS A 239 -20.14 -12.11 -6.37
C LYS A 239 -20.80 -12.31 -7.73
N ILE A 240 -20.52 -11.45 -8.72
CA ILE A 240 -21.06 -11.60 -10.09
C ILE A 240 -20.60 -12.93 -10.69
N LEU A 241 -19.30 -13.23 -10.66
CA LEU A 241 -18.73 -14.45 -11.22
C LEU A 241 -19.23 -15.72 -10.51
N SER A 242 -19.65 -15.60 -9.25
CA SER A 242 -20.26 -16.71 -8.49
C SER A 242 -21.72 -16.94 -8.87
N MET A 243 -22.41 -15.94 -9.43
CA MET A 243 -23.83 -16.06 -9.83
C MET A 243 -23.98 -16.47 -11.28
N THR A 244 -23.09 -16.06 -12.17
CA THR A 244 -23.21 -16.28 -13.62
C THR A 244 -21.86 -16.22 -14.32
N SER A 245 -21.73 -16.98 -15.41
CA SER A 245 -20.59 -16.88 -16.33
C SER A 245 -20.71 -15.71 -17.32
N ASN A 246 -21.91 -15.16 -17.51
CA ASN A 246 -22.19 -14.13 -18.49
C ASN A 246 -22.82 -12.90 -17.84
N LYS A 247 -22.12 -11.77 -17.87
CA LYS A 247 -22.69 -10.48 -17.49
C LYS A 247 -23.70 -10.03 -18.56
N LEU A 248 -24.92 -9.69 -18.15
CA LEU A 248 -25.93 -9.14 -19.08
C LEU A 248 -25.67 -7.67 -19.43
N GLN A 249 -25.00 -6.95 -18.53
CA GLN A 249 -24.70 -5.53 -18.66
C GLN A 249 -23.34 -5.26 -18.07
N THR A 250 -22.68 -4.20 -18.55
CA THR A 250 -21.42 -3.71 -18.02
C THR A 250 -21.31 -2.20 -18.26
N ILE A 251 -20.35 -1.54 -17.62
CA ILE A 251 -19.98 -0.15 -17.92
C ILE A 251 -19.13 -0.17 -19.20
N THR A 252 -19.61 0.51 -20.25
CA THR A 252 -18.97 0.50 -21.57
C THR A 252 -17.80 1.50 -21.63
N PRO A 253 -16.90 1.39 -22.63
CA PRO A 253 -15.86 2.39 -22.87
C PRO A 253 -16.39 3.82 -23.00
N ASP A 254 -17.56 4.00 -23.67
CA ASP A 254 -18.19 5.31 -23.82
C ASP A 254 -18.76 5.85 -22.50
N ASN A 255 -19.24 4.96 -21.63
CA ASN A 255 -19.64 5.33 -20.26
C ASN A 255 -18.43 5.83 -19.48
N PHE A 256 -17.27 5.14 -19.56
CA PHE A 256 -16.03 5.59 -18.92
C PHE A 256 -15.56 6.95 -19.46
N ARG A 257 -15.62 7.19 -20.77
CA ARG A 257 -15.28 8.50 -21.36
C ARG A 257 -16.20 9.61 -20.87
N SER A 258 -17.51 9.32 -20.76
CA SER A 258 -18.49 10.27 -20.20
C SER A 258 -18.19 10.58 -18.74
N LEU A 259 -17.93 9.54 -17.92
CA LEU A 259 -17.55 9.67 -16.51
C LEU A 259 -16.27 10.49 -16.35
N ALA A 260 -15.23 10.17 -17.14
CA ALA A 260 -13.95 10.87 -17.11
C ALA A 260 -14.09 12.37 -17.40
N LYS A 261 -14.94 12.73 -18.35
CA LYS A 261 -15.25 14.12 -18.69
C LYS A 261 -15.92 14.86 -17.52
N ASP A 262 -16.94 14.24 -16.90
CA ASP A 262 -17.71 14.87 -15.82
C ASP A 262 -16.88 15.02 -14.54
N PHE A 263 -16.09 14.03 -14.18
CA PHE A 263 -15.21 14.04 -13.03
C PHE A 263 -13.83 14.67 -13.28
N LYS A 264 -13.53 15.08 -14.53
CA LYS A 264 -12.26 15.71 -14.94
C LYS A 264 -11.03 14.83 -14.62
N VAL A 265 -11.14 13.54 -14.80
CA VAL A 265 -10.04 12.58 -14.72
C VAL A 265 -9.59 12.17 -16.11
N SER A 266 -8.31 11.84 -16.25
CA SER A 266 -7.75 11.31 -17.50
C SER A 266 -7.64 9.79 -17.38
N LEU A 267 -8.26 9.05 -18.30
CA LEU A 267 -8.17 7.60 -18.35
C LEU A 267 -7.28 7.17 -19.51
N PRO A 268 -6.30 6.27 -19.31
CA PRO A 268 -5.50 5.72 -20.40
C PRO A 268 -6.36 4.95 -21.42
N GLU A 269 -6.24 5.30 -22.69
CA GLU A 269 -7.02 4.64 -23.76
C GLU A 269 -6.77 3.13 -23.85
N GLU A 270 -5.63 2.65 -23.39
CA GLU A 270 -5.32 1.22 -23.36
C GLU A 270 -6.28 0.38 -22.47
N PHE A 271 -7.01 1.02 -21.56
CA PHE A 271 -8.04 0.37 -20.73
C PHE A 271 -9.45 0.53 -21.32
N LEU A 272 -9.64 1.35 -22.35
CA LEU A 272 -10.95 1.66 -22.96
C LEU A 272 -11.22 0.84 -24.25
N TYR A 273 -10.80 -0.43 -24.26
CA TYR A 273 -11.00 -1.34 -25.40
C TYR A 273 -12.36 -2.02 -25.37
N GLU A 274 -12.87 -2.40 -26.56
CA GLU A 274 -14.03 -3.26 -26.66
C GLU A 274 -13.63 -4.71 -26.37
N LYS A 275 -14.36 -5.36 -25.47
CA LYS A 275 -14.18 -6.80 -25.20
C LYS A 275 -14.77 -7.60 -26.37
N GLN A 276 -14.02 -8.55 -26.88
CA GLN A 276 -14.47 -9.49 -27.91
C GLN A 276 -15.41 -10.54 -27.37
#